data_73e0290de22684455b5315c770054f4a
#
_entry.id   73e0290de22684455b5315c770054f4a
#
_cell.length_a   1.000
_cell.length_b   1.000
_cell.length_c   1.000
_cell.angle_alpha   90.00
_cell.angle_beta   90.00
_cell.angle_gamma   90.00
#
_symmetry.space_group_name_H-M   'P 1'
#
loop_
_entity.id
_entity.type
_entity.pdbx_description
1 polymer ?
#
loop_
_entity_poly.entity_id
_entity_poly.type
_entity_poly.pdbx_seq_one_letter_code
_entity_poly.pdbx_strand_id
1 'polypeptide(L)'
;MKRVGFFCFEEKNNDCRRQRMMKVLIVIMMAGMWCMLPEKASAADPVIRVILTTTDFNSRYHQEITVSYDGKEITYTAEEVKKQGDKVRIPAQKDGIRILSIQRQSGTPVYDGSIEIIPKAEGLIIVNELFLEKYLTRVVPSEMPATYEKEALKAQAVCARTYAWKQIQEQRL
;
A
#
# COMPACT_ATOMS: atom_id res chain seq x y z
N MET A 1 -8.66 -86.98 -18.81
CA MET A 1 -7.54 -86.19 -19.36
C MET A 1 -7.97 -84.74 -19.61
N LYS A 2 -7.22 -83.75 -19.01
CA LYS A 2 -7.18 -82.30 -19.29
C LYS A 2 -8.37 -81.48 -18.85
N ARG A 3 -8.32 -81.07 -17.60
CA ARG A 3 -8.85 -79.76 -17.13
C ARG A 3 -7.69 -79.00 -16.46
N VAL A 4 -6.94 -78.25 -17.23
CA VAL A 4 -5.97 -77.28 -16.73
C VAL A 4 -5.98 -76.13 -17.74
N GLY A 5 -6.42 -74.95 -17.37
CA GLY A 5 -6.20 -73.82 -18.25
C GLY A 5 -7.20 -72.69 -18.18
N PHE A 6 -7.94 -72.44 -17.06
CA PHE A 6 -8.90 -71.36 -17.03
C PHE A 6 -8.73 -70.36 -15.83
N PHE A 7 -7.77 -70.64 -14.93
CA PHE A 7 -7.66 -69.81 -13.68
C PHE A 7 -6.60 -68.73 -13.71
N CYS A 8 -5.77 -68.66 -14.76
CA CYS A 8 -4.64 -67.73 -14.75
C CYS A 8 -4.90 -66.36 -15.44
N PHE A 9 -6.06 -66.20 -16.11
CA PHE A 9 -6.32 -64.97 -16.87
C PHE A 9 -7.11 -63.87 -16.09
N GLU A 10 -7.83 -64.26 -15.05
CA GLU A 10 -8.69 -63.36 -14.29
C GLU A 10 -7.92 -62.57 -13.21
N GLU A 11 -6.90 -63.18 -12.61
CA GLU A 11 -6.10 -62.59 -11.55
C GLU A 11 -5.20 -61.41 -12.07
N LYS A 12 -4.68 -61.56 -13.28
CA LYS A 12 -3.82 -60.55 -13.93
C LYS A 12 -4.59 -59.28 -14.32
N ASN A 13 -5.89 -59.42 -14.58
CA ASN A 13 -6.74 -58.30 -15.00
C ASN A 13 -7.20 -57.45 -13.78
N ASN A 14 -7.38 -58.08 -12.64
CA ASN A 14 -7.75 -57.41 -11.38
C ASN A 14 -6.60 -56.59 -10.81
N ASP A 15 -5.36 -57.08 -10.95
CA ASP A 15 -4.17 -56.39 -10.46
C ASP A 15 -3.86 -55.13 -11.31
N CYS A 16 -4.03 -55.19 -12.62
CA CYS A 16 -3.89 -54.06 -13.53
C CYS A 16 -4.96 -53.00 -13.28
N ARG A 17 -6.19 -53.40 -12.97
CA ARG A 17 -7.29 -52.49 -12.63
C ARG A 17 -7.05 -51.81 -11.28
N ARG A 18 -6.55 -52.55 -10.30
CA ARG A 18 -6.21 -52.04 -8.96
C ARG A 18 -5.05 -51.02 -9.01
N GLN A 19 -4.03 -51.29 -9.81
CA GLN A 19 -2.91 -50.37 -10.04
C GLN A 19 -3.34 -49.08 -10.76
N ARG A 20 -4.25 -49.16 -11.73
CA ARG A 20 -4.82 -47.96 -12.37
C ARG A 20 -5.63 -47.11 -11.42
N MET A 21 -6.48 -47.72 -10.61
CA MET A 21 -7.27 -47.01 -9.60
C MET A 21 -6.39 -46.34 -8.53
N MET A 22 -5.33 -47.03 -8.07
CA MET A 22 -4.37 -46.43 -7.13
C MET A 22 -3.65 -45.23 -7.72
N LYS A 23 -3.23 -45.28 -9.00
CA LYS A 23 -2.61 -44.12 -9.67
C LYS A 23 -3.56 -42.96 -9.82
N VAL A 24 -4.83 -43.21 -10.14
CA VAL A 24 -5.87 -42.18 -10.24
C VAL A 24 -6.13 -41.54 -8.88
N LEU A 25 -6.22 -42.35 -7.79
CA LEU A 25 -6.40 -41.85 -6.42
C LEU A 25 -5.20 -40.98 -5.97
N ILE A 26 -3.97 -41.38 -6.30
CA ILE A 26 -2.77 -40.59 -5.96
C ILE A 26 -2.77 -39.25 -6.72
N VAL A 27 -3.16 -39.21 -7.98
CA VAL A 27 -3.26 -37.97 -8.77
C VAL A 27 -4.36 -37.06 -8.20
N ILE A 28 -5.51 -37.60 -7.79
CA ILE A 28 -6.59 -36.81 -7.17
C ILE A 28 -6.14 -36.29 -5.81
N MET A 29 -5.44 -37.07 -4.99
CA MET A 29 -4.89 -36.62 -3.72
C MET A 29 -3.83 -35.53 -3.89
N MET A 30 -2.94 -35.67 -4.88
CA MET A 30 -1.94 -34.63 -5.18
C MET A 30 -2.58 -33.34 -5.74
N ALA A 31 -3.62 -33.45 -6.56
CA ALA A 31 -4.37 -32.30 -7.06
C ALA A 31 -5.14 -31.61 -5.93
N GLY A 32 -5.73 -32.36 -4.99
CA GLY A 32 -6.39 -31.81 -3.81
C GLY A 32 -5.43 -31.13 -2.83
N MET A 33 -4.19 -31.63 -2.70
CA MET A 33 -3.16 -31.01 -1.86
C MET A 33 -2.62 -29.70 -2.45
N TRP A 34 -2.64 -29.55 -3.79
CA TRP A 34 -2.26 -28.29 -4.45
C TRP A 34 -3.28 -27.16 -4.20
N CYS A 35 -4.57 -27.49 -4.08
CA CYS A 35 -5.61 -26.49 -3.74
C CYS A 35 -5.55 -26.01 -2.28
N MET A 36 -4.81 -26.68 -1.41
CA MET A 36 -4.65 -26.30 0.01
C MET A 36 -3.41 -25.45 0.28
N LEU A 37 -2.63 -25.06 -0.74
CA LEU A 37 -1.56 -24.09 -0.53
C LEU A 37 -2.20 -22.75 -0.19
N PRO A 38 -1.89 -22.13 0.97
CA PRO A 38 -2.41 -20.83 1.30
C PRO A 38 -1.92 -19.86 0.22
N GLU A 39 -2.84 -19.34 -0.58
CA GLU A 39 -2.56 -18.22 -1.43
C GLU A 39 -2.02 -17.11 -0.51
N LYS A 40 -0.78 -16.67 -0.74
CA LYS A 40 -0.25 -15.50 -0.05
C LYS A 40 -1.20 -14.36 -0.38
N ALA A 41 -2.11 -14.05 0.52
CA ALA A 41 -2.88 -12.83 0.47
C ALA A 41 -1.86 -11.68 0.52
N SER A 42 -1.49 -11.18 -0.64
CA SER A 42 -0.79 -9.90 -0.75
C SER A 42 -1.81 -8.87 -0.33
N ALA A 43 -1.81 -8.53 0.96
CA ALA A 43 -2.57 -7.39 1.41
C ALA A 43 -2.04 -6.19 0.65
N ALA A 44 -2.88 -5.60 -0.21
CA ALA A 44 -2.53 -4.37 -0.91
C ALA A 44 -2.14 -3.33 0.16
N ASP A 45 -1.00 -2.67 -0.05
CA ASP A 45 -0.54 -1.61 0.86
C ASP A 45 -1.60 -0.49 0.89
N PRO A 46 -2.23 -0.21 2.04
CA PRO A 46 -3.29 0.77 2.12
C PRO A 46 -2.78 2.18 1.83
N VAL A 47 -3.65 2.99 1.26
CA VAL A 47 -3.38 4.39 1.00
C VAL A 47 -3.78 5.23 2.22
N ILE A 48 -2.90 6.13 2.66
CA ILE A 48 -3.16 7.14 3.68
C ILE A 48 -3.27 8.52 3.04
N ARG A 49 -4.13 9.35 3.59
CA ARG A 49 -4.33 10.74 3.19
C ARG A 49 -3.98 11.65 4.37
N VAL A 50 -2.98 12.48 4.20
CA VAL A 50 -2.41 13.33 5.25
C VAL A 50 -2.65 14.79 4.90
N ILE A 51 -3.32 15.53 5.79
CA ILE A 51 -3.47 16.99 5.65
C ILE A 51 -2.17 17.64 6.10
N LEU A 52 -1.61 18.49 5.25
CA LEU A 52 -0.38 19.22 5.54
C LEU A 52 -0.73 20.55 6.20
N THR A 53 -0.04 20.83 7.31
CA THR A 53 -0.19 22.09 8.05
C THR A 53 0.78 23.16 7.55
N THR A 54 0.49 24.42 7.87
CA THR A 54 1.36 25.58 7.63
C THR A 54 2.75 25.41 8.26
N THR A 55 3.67 26.29 7.93
CA THR A 55 5.06 26.28 8.44
C THR A 55 5.13 26.30 9.96
N ASP A 56 4.25 27.05 10.60
CA ASP A 56 4.14 27.21 12.06
C ASP A 56 3.30 26.13 12.76
N PHE A 57 2.76 25.16 12.00
CA PHE A 57 1.87 24.09 12.46
C PHE A 57 0.53 24.53 13.05
N ASN A 58 0.20 25.84 13.00
CA ASN A 58 -0.99 26.41 13.66
C ASN A 58 -2.26 26.25 12.82
N SER A 59 -2.14 26.07 11.50
CA SER A 59 -3.28 25.98 10.61
C SER A 59 -3.10 24.86 9.58
N ARG A 60 -4.22 24.31 9.13
CA ARG A 60 -4.34 23.45 7.95
C ARG A 60 -4.75 24.23 6.69
N TYR A 61 -5.05 25.51 6.83
CA TYR A 61 -5.49 26.38 5.74
C TYR A 61 -4.32 27.24 5.28
N HIS A 62 -4.06 27.22 3.99
CA HIS A 62 -3.02 28.00 3.31
C HIS A 62 -3.70 29.09 2.47
N GLN A 63 -3.13 30.29 2.44
CA GLN A 63 -3.65 31.39 1.60
C GLN A 63 -3.27 31.17 0.14
N GLU A 64 -2.02 30.76 -0.10
CA GLU A 64 -1.49 30.36 -1.38
C GLU A 64 -0.57 29.15 -1.23
N ILE A 65 -0.40 28.38 -2.30
CA ILE A 65 0.42 27.16 -2.31
C ILE A 65 1.31 27.21 -3.53
N THR A 66 2.62 27.26 -3.32
CA THR A 66 3.59 27.14 -4.39
C THR A 66 4.19 25.75 -4.36
N VAL A 67 4.08 25.02 -5.47
CA VAL A 67 4.61 23.68 -5.67
C VAL A 67 5.63 23.66 -6.79
N SER A 68 6.64 22.81 -6.63
CA SER A 68 7.64 22.56 -7.68
C SER A 68 7.70 21.07 -7.97
N TYR A 69 7.48 20.70 -9.21
CA TYR A 69 7.57 19.33 -9.71
C TYR A 69 7.86 19.34 -11.22
N ASP A 70 8.55 18.32 -11.71
CA ASP A 70 8.90 18.16 -13.14
C ASP A 70 9.56 19.43 -13.73
N GLY A 71 10.43 20.10 -12.94
CA GLY A 71 11.12 21.32 -13.35
C GLY A 71 10.22 22.55 -13.48
N LYS A 72 8.96 22.48 -13.08
CA LYS A 72 7.98 23.58 -13.10
C LYS A 72 7.69 24.05 -11.69
N GLU A 73 7.48 25.35 -11.57
CA GLU A 73 7.00 25.98 -10.35
C GLU A 73 5.63 26.62 -10.61
N ILE A 74 4.63 26.24 -9.82
CA ILE A 74 3.25 26.71 -10.01
C ILE A 74 2.71 27.14 -8.65
N THR A 75 2.13 28.35 -8.62
CA THR A 75 1.42 28.87 -7.45
C THR A 75 -0.07 28.73 -7.66
N TYR A 76 -0.76 28.27 -6.65
CA TYR A 76 -2.22 28.10 -6.60
C TYR A 76 -2.83 29.01 -5.55
N THR A 77 -3.81 29.78 -5.96
CA THR A 77 -4.74 30.52 -5.09
C THR A 77 -6.10 29.84 -5.07
N ALA A 78 -6.94 30.18 -4.08
CA ALA A 78 -8.28 29.59 -3.99
C ALA A 78 -9.14 29.85 -5.23
N GLU A 79 -8.95 31.02 -5.87
CA GLU A 79 -9.68 31.38 -7.10
C GLU A 79 -9.22 30.56 -8.29
N GLU A 80 -7.91 30.34 -8.45
CA GLU A 80 -7.35 29.54 -9.54
C GLU A 80 -7.77 28.08 -9.44
N VAL A 81 -7.76 27.50 -8.24
CA VAL A 81 -8.23 26.14 -8.03
C VAL A 81 -9.70 26.01 -8.37
N LYS A 82 -10.56 26.95 -7.92
CA LYS A 82 -12.01 26.97 -8.24
C LYS A 82 -12.28 27.10 -9.75
N LYS A 83 -11.44 27.82 -10.50
CA LYS A 83 -11.55 27.93 -11.96
C LYS A 83 -11.22 26.59 -12.66
N GLN A 84 -10.35 25.76 -12.08
CA GLN A 84 -9.98 24.44 -12.60
C GLN A 84 -10.95 23.33 -12.18
N GLY A 85 -11.83 23.60 -11.20
CA GLY A 85 -12.82 22.66 -10.65
C GLY A 85 -12.86 22.67 -9.14
N ASP A 86 -13.34 21.56 -8.53
CA ASP A 86 -13.47 21.45 -7.08
C ASP A 86 -12.13 21.19 -6.37
N LYS A 87 -11.11 20.74 -7.10
CA LYS A 87 -9.76 20.45 -6.60
C LYS A 87 -8.75 20.33 -7.73
N VAL A 88 -7.49 20.57 -7.42
CA VAL A 88 -6.35 20.26 -8.28
C VAL A 88 -5.66 19.02 -7.74
N ARG A 89 -5.36 18.04 -8.60
CA ARG A 89 -4.58 16.85 -8.26
C ARG A 89 -3.29 16.81 -9.06
N ILE A 90 -2.18 16.79 -8.35
CA ILE A 90 -0.84 16.61 -8.89
C ILE A 90 -0.47 15.14 -8.69
N PRO A 91 -0.26 14.36 -9.76
CA PRO A 91 0.08 12.95 -9.64
C PRO A 91 1.47 12.77 -9.00
N ALA A 92 1.70 11.59 -8.43
CA ALA A 92 2.99 11.24 -7.85
C ALA A 92 4.12 11.44 -8.88
N GLN A 93 5.22 12.05 -8.44
CA GLN A 93 6.40 12.31 -9.25
C GLN A 93 7.56 11.40 -8.80
N LYS A 94 8.44 11.04 -9.74
CA LYS A 94 9.60 10.18 -9.43
C LYS A 94 10.52 10.81 -8.38
N ASP A 95 10.76 12.12 -8.50
CA ASP A 95 11.65 12.89 -7.62
C ASP A 95 10.88 13.57 -6.47
N GLY A 96 9.60 13.20 -6.29
CA GLY A 96 8.69 13.81 -5.33
C GLY A 96 8.19 15.19 -5.75
N ILE A 97 7.33 15.76 -4.92
CA ILE A 97 6.73 17.08 -5.10
C ILE A 97 7.23 17.97 -3.99
N ARG A 98 7.85 19.11 -4.33
CA ARG A 98 8.29 20.13 -3.36
C ARG A 98 7.16 21.13 -3.13
N ILE A 99 6.87 21.42 -1.88
CA ILE A 99 5.91 22.48 -1.52
C ILE A 99 6.73 23.66 -0.98
N LEU A 100 6.95 24.64 -1.82
CA LEU A 100 7.84 25.78 -1.53
C LEU A 100 7.25 26.73 -0.48
N SER A 101 5.93 26.81 -0.41
CA SER A 101 5.20 27.60 0.59
C SER A 101 5.24 27.03 2.01
N ILE A 102 5.75 25.80 2.19
CA ILE A 102 5.96 25.17 3.49
C ILE A 102 7.44 25.05 3.77
N GLN A 103 7.91 25.59 4.88
CA GLN A 103 9.28 25.41 5.36
C GLN A 103 9.27 24.57 6.63
N ARG A 104 10.25 23.68 6.76
CA ARG A 104 10.48 22.84 7.94
C ARG A 104 11.90 23.07 8.46
N GLN A 105 12.21 22.60 9.66
CA GLN A 105 13.57 22.72 10.21
C GLN A 105 14.66 22.12 9.29
N SER A 106 14.30 21.09 8.54
CA SER A 106 15.19 20.45 7.55
C SER A 106 15.18 21.13 6.17
N GLY A 107 14.54 22.29 6.02
CA GLY A 107 14.37 23.01 4.76
C GLY A 107 13.04 22.76 4.08
N THR A 108 12.97 23.00 2.77
CA THR A 108 11.76 22.76 1.97
C THR A 108 11.47 21.27 1.84
N PRO A 109 10.32 20.79 2.33
CA PRO A 109 10.02 19.37 2.30
C PRO A 109 9.70 18.87 0.90
N VAL A 110 10.09 17.61 0.64
CA VAL A 110 9.74 16.86 -0.56
C VAL A 110 8.75 15.77 -0.17
N TYR A 111 7.61 15.74 -0.81
CA TYR A 111 6.54 14.78 -0.55
C TYR A 111 6.50 13.69 -1.60
N ASP A 112 6.45 12.46 -1.16
CA ASP A 112 6.17 11.30 -1.99
C ASP A 112 4.65 11.18 -2.21
N GLY A 113 4.23 10.45 -3.26
CA GLY A 113 2.81 10.27 -3.57
C GLY A 113 2.18 11.43 -4.32
N SER A 114 0.88 11.48 -4.37
CA SER A 114 0.13 12.56 -5.02
C SER A 114 -0.24 13.67 -4.04
N ILE A 115 -0.41 14.89 -4.55
CA ILE A 115 -0.88 16.04 -3.79
C ILE A 115 -2.23 16.46 -4.34
N GLU A 116 -3.21 16.64 -3.45
CA GLU A 116 -4.48 17.29 -3.76
C GLU A 116 -4.54 18.66 -3.07
N ILE A 117 -4.95 19.67 -3.82
CA ILE A 117 -5.18 21.04 -3.35
C ILE A 117 -6.68 21.29 -3.42
N ILE A 118 -7.31 21.54 -2.29
CA ILE A 118 -8.76 21.65 -2.15
C ILE A 118 -9.11 23.03 -1.60
N PRO A 119 -9.90 23.85 -2.33
CA PRO A 119 -10.34 25.13 -1.85
C PRO A 119 -11.45 24.96 -0.78
N LYS A 120 -11.35 25.74 0.29
CA LYS A 120 -12.33 25.86 1.36
C LYS A 120 -12.65 27.33 1.61
N ALA A 121 -13.61 27.61 2.50
CA ALA A 121 -13.98 28.97 2.83
C ALA A 121 -12.81 29.74 3.49
N GLU A 122 -12.02 29.04 4.32
CA GLU A 122 -10.91 29.59 5.09
C GLU A 122 -9.58 29.62 4.32
N GLY A 123 -9.50 29.05 3.11
CA GLY A 123 -8.28 28.96 2.32
C GLY A 123 -8.13 27.62 1.61
N LEU A 124 -6.91 27.25 1.31
CA LEU A 124 -6.59 26.00 0.61
C LEU A 124 -6.16 24.93 1.62
N ILE A 125 -6.61 23.70 1.42
CA ILE A 125 -6.12 22.51 2.13
C ILE A 125 -5.24 21.71 1.20
N ILE A 126 -4.09 21.28 1.69
CA ILE A 126 -3.18 20.35 0.99
C ILE A 126 -3.35 18.96 1.58
N VAL A 127 -3.64 17.99 0.73
CA VAL A 127 -3.71 16.57 1.11
C VAL A 127 -2.63 15.81 0.35
N ASN A 128 -1.74 15.17 1.09
CA ASN A 128 -0.77 14.24 0.52
C ASN A 128 -1.34 12.81 0.60
N GLU A 129 -1.43 12.14 -0.53
CA GLU A 129 -1.95 10.79 -0.66
C GLU A 129 -0.83 9.84 -1.11
N LEU A 130 -0.52 8.83 -0.29
CA LEU A 130 0.56 7.89 -0.55
C LEU A 130 0.30 6.53 0.14
N PHE A 131 1.07 5.53 -0.21
CA PHE A 131 1.00 4.23 0.45
C PHE A 131 1.49 4.30 1.89
N LEU A 132 0.86 3.53 2.78
CA LEU A 132 1.15 3.53 4.22
C LEU A 132 2.62 3.21 4.51
N GLU A 133 3.19 2.20 3.87
CA GLU A 133 4.60 1.85 4.11
C GLU A 133 5.54 2.98 3.67
N LYS A 134 5.22 3.68 2.59
CA LYS A 134 5.98 4.85 2.16
C LYS A 134 5.86 6.01 3.16
N TYR A 135 4.67 6.25 3.70
CA TYR A 135 4.44 7.22 4.78
C TYR A 135 5.31 6.91 6.00
N LEU A 136 5.35 5.66 6.45
CA LEU A 136 6.14 5.24 7.61
C LEU A 136 7.63 5.46 7.44
N THR A 137 8.18 5.32 6.22
CA THR A 137 9.61 5.62 5.97
C THR A 137 9.98 7.09 6.22
N ARG A 138 9.01 7.98 6.22
CA ARG A 138 9.19 9.43 6.50
C ARG A 138 8.88 9.78 7.94
N VAL A 139 7.84 9.18 8.52
CA VAL A 139 7.36 9.49 9.87
C VAL A 139 8.28 8.94 10.94
N VAL A 140 8.70 7.68 10.85
CA VAL A 140 9.54 7.08 11.88
C VAL A 140 10.83 7.87 12.13
N PRO A 141 11.61 8.28 11.11
CA PRO A 141 12.81 9.09 11.33
C PRO A 141 12.52 10.51 11.84
N SER A 142 11.33 11.05 11.62
CA SER A 142 10.95 12.37 12.12
C SER A 142 10.55 12.36 13.60
N GLU A 143 10.12 11.21 14.10
CA GLU A 143 9.71 11.03 15.51
C GLU A 143 10.84 10.47 16.38
N MET A 144 11.72 9.66 15.81
CA MET A 144 12.84 9.03 16.54
C MET A 144 14.11 9.08 15.71
N PRO A 145 15.19 9.68 16.23
CA PRO A 145 16.49 9.72 15.55
C PRO A 145 17.02 8.34 15.18
N ALA A 146 17.64 8.22 14.00
CA ALA A 146 18.16 6.96 13.48
C ALA A 146 19.34 6.38 14.34
N THR A 147 19.87 7.17 15.29
CA THR A 147 20.91 6.76 16.25
C THR A 147 20.38 5.92 17.41
N TYR A 148 19.05 5.82 17.56
CA TYR A 148 18.45 4.99 18.60
C TYR A 148 18.64 3.49 18.30
N GLU A 149 18.53 2.68 19.35
CA GLU A 149 18.64 1.23 19.26
C GLU A 149 17.64 0.65 18.24
N LYS A 150 18.08 -0.32 17.44
CA LYS A 150 17.30 -0.92 16.36
C LYS A 150 15.95 -1.45 16.83
N GLU A 151 15.89 -2.03 18.03
CA GLU A 151 14.64 -2.58 18.58
C GLU A 151 13.66 -1.45 18.98
N ALA A 152 14.17 -0.30 19.42
CA ALA A 152 13.36 0.88 19.68
C ALA A 152 12.76 1.44 18.38
N LEU A 153 13.56 1.53 17.31
CA LEU A 153 13.08 1.95 15.98
C LEU A 153 12.02 1.00 15.42
N LYS A 154 12.17 -0.31 15.61
CA LYS A 154 11.16 -1.30 15.23
C LYS A 154 9.86 -1.12 16.02
N ALA A 155 9.95 -0.93 17.33
CA ALA A 155 8.80 -0.68 18.19
C ALA A 155 8.06 0.60 17.74
N GLN A 156 8.79 1.69 17.48
CA GLN A 156 8.22 2.94 16.96
C GLN A 156 7.52 2.72 15.62
N ALA A 157 8.10 1.97 14.70
CA ALA A 157 7.49 1.66 13.41
C ALA A 157 6.18 0.89 13.56
N VAL A 158 6.08 -0.05 14.51
CA VAL A 158 4.85 -0.79 14.81
C VAL A 158 3.79 0.15 15.40
N CYS A 159 4.16 1.02 16.34
CA CYS A 159 3.24 1.99 16.92
C CYS A 159 2.70 2.96 15.86
N ALA A 160 3.59 3.55 15.05
CA ALA A 160 3.21 4.48 13.99
C ALA A 160 2.29 3.81 12.94
N ARG A 161 2.59 2.57 12.55
CA ARG A 161 1.73 1.79 11.62
C ARG A 161 0.35 1.54 12.22
N THR A 162 0.28 1.11 13.46
CA THR A 162 -0.99 0.82 14.14
C THR A 162 -1.85 2.07 14.26
N TYR A 163 -1.24 3.20 14.63
CA TYR A 163 -1.93 4.47 14.71
C TYR A 163 -2.45 4.93 13.34
N ALA A 164 -1.61 4.93 12.32
CA ALA A 164 -1.98 5.30 10.96
C ALA A 164 -3.07 4.40 10.39
N TRP A 165 -2.98 3.09 10.63
CA TRP A 165 -4.01 2.12 10.23
C TRP A 165 -5.36 2.42 10.88
N LYS A 166 -5.37 2.73 12.18
CA LYS A 166 -6.58 3.12 12.89
C LYS A 166 -7.21 4.36 12.25
N GLN A 167 -6.41 5.40 11.95
CA GLN A 167 -6.89 6.61 11.28
C GLN A 167 -7.50 6.32 9.90
N ILE A 168 -6.88 5.44 9.10
CA ILE A 168 -7.43 5.02 7.80
C ILE A 168 -8.81 4.35 7.98
N GLN A 169 -8.98 3.51 8.99
CA GLN A 169 -10.26 2.85 9.26
C GLN A 169 -11.34 3.83 9.71
N GLU A 170 -11.00 4.77 10.59
CA GLU A 170 -11.93 5.80 11.10
C GLU A 170 -12.38 6.77 10.00
N GLN A 171 -11.55 7.07 9.01
CA GLN A 171 -11.90 7.93 7.86
C GLN A 171 -12.80 7.24 6.82
N ARG A 172 -12.98 5.92 6.90
CA ARG A 172 -13.85 5.15 6.00
C ARG A 172 -15.30 5.05 6.49
N LEU A 173 -15.56 5.46 7.71
CA LEU A 173 -16.90 5.52 8.31
C LEU A 173 -17.51 6.90 8.10
#